data_2e8dcf63a8418e06eb781b29bce5afcf
#
_entry.id   2e8dcf63a8418e06eb781b29bce5afcf
#
_cell.length_a   1.000
_cell.length_b   1.000
_cell.length_c   1.000
_cell.angle_alpha   90.00
_cell.angle_beta   90.00
_cell.angle_gamma   90.00
#
_symmetry.space_group_name_H-M   'P 1'
#
loop_
_entity.id
_entity.type
_entity.pdbx_description
1 polymer ?
#
loop_
_entity_poly.entity_id
_entity_poly.type
_entity_poly.pdbx_seq_one_letter_code
_entity_poly.pdbx_strand_id
1 'polypeptide(L)'
;MLRIIRILLTLDNFIYSSISKYAVMLEKGIHPKHRLMKYHDFFMSNVGPDDIVLDVGCGNGSVTYDVAKKVNSVVGIDIDENKIRDAKKNFLLDNIEYICGDIINWPFKQKFDVIILSNVLEHIEDRIELLKKIKELGRKFLIRVPMINRSWVVLYKKELGIEYRSDGTHRIEYTMGSFTGELEKAGLRISNYSIQFGEIWAIVENKT
;
A
#
# COMPACT_ATOMS: atom_id res chain seq x y z
N MET A 1 -31.18 -21.49 -7.03
CA MET A 1 -30.44 -20.36 -7.62
C MET A 1 -29.45 -19.75 -6.63
N LEU A 2 -29.88 -19.23 -5.45
CA LEU A 2 -28.97 -18.59 -4.47
C LEU A 2 -27.79 -19.47 -4.02
N ARG A 3 -28.03 -20.78 -3.78
CA ARG A 3 -26.92 -21.70 -3.43
C ARG A 3 -25.89 -21.85 -4.54
N ILE A 4 -26.33 -21.91 -5.79
CA ILE A 4 -25.44 -22.05 -6.94
C ILE A 4 -24.55 -20.80 -7.08
N ILE A 5 -25.14 -19.59 -7.02
CA ILE A 5 -24.36 -18.35 -7.15
C ILE A 5 -23.35 -18.21 -6.02
N ARG A 6 -23.70 -18.59 -4.76
CA ARG A 6 -22.74 -18.55 -3.64
C ARG A 6 -21.56 -19.51 -3.87
N ILE A 7 -21.81 -20.71 -4.40
CA ILE A 7 -20.75 -21.68 -4.75
C ILE A 7 -19.84 -21.08 -5.83
N LEU A 8 -20.41 -20.51 -6.89
CA LEU A 8 -19.64 -19.91 -7.99
C LEU A 8 -18.76 -18.75 -7.51
N LEU A 9 -19.29 -17.86 -6.66
CA LEU A 9 -18.55 -16.75 -6.10
C LEU A 9 -17.43 -17.18 -5.12
N THR A 10 -17.65 -18.27 -4.39
CA THR A 10 -16.61 -18.88 -3.54
C THR A 10 -15.51 -19.53 -4.39
N LEU A 11 -15.89 -20.23 -5.46
CA LEU A 11 -14.96 -20.81 -6.42
C LEU A 11 -14.14 -19.72 -7.12
N ASP A 12 -14.73 -18.57 -7.46
CA ASP A 12 -14.03 -17.45 -8.04
C ASP A 12 -12.90 -16.96 -7.13
N ASN A 13 -13.12 -16.82 -5.81
CA ASN A 13 -12.07 -16.50 -4.85
C ASN A 13 -10.94 -17.53 -4.85
N PHE A 14 -11.28 -18.81 -4.85
CA PHE A 14 -10.29 -19.90 -4.87
C PHE A 14 -9.47 -19.90 -6.15
N ILE A 15 -10.12 -19.73 -7.31
CA ILE A 15 -9.46 -19.65 -8.61
C ILE A 15 -8.53 -18.44 -8.67
N TYR A 16 -9.02 -17.27 -8.25
CA TYR A 16 -8.20 -16.05 -8.23
C TYR A 16 -6.94 -16.21 -7.36
N SER A 17 -7.09 -16.74 -6.14
CA SER A 17 -5.97 -17.02 -5.24
C SER A 17 -4.98 -18.02 -5.85
N SER A 18 -5.48 -19.06 -6.51
CA SER A 18 -4.66 -20.07 -7.18
C SER A 18 -3.88 -19.45 -8.34
N ILE A 19 -4.53 -18.65 -9.20
CA ILE A 19 -3.88 -17.93 -10.30
C ILE A 19 -2.77 -17.05 -9.75
N SER A 20 -3.03 -16.24 -8.70
CA SER A 20 -2.04 -15.38 -8.06
C SER A 20 -0.82 -16.16 -7.60
N LYS A 21 -1.03 -17.28 -6.87
CA LYS A 21 0.05 -18.14 -6.37
C LYS A 21 0.90 -18.71 -7.50
N TYR A 22 0.26 -19.32 -8.52
CA TYR A 22 1.00 -19.92 -9.62
C TYR A 22 1.67 -18.87 -10.53
N ALA A 23 1.08 -17.68 -10.69
CA ALA A 23 1.71 -16.58 -11.41
C ALA A 23 3.00 -16.11 -10.73
N VAL A 24 3.01 -15.99 -9.39
CA VAL A 24 4.24 -15.69 -8.62
C VAL A 24 5.31 -16.77 -8.81
N MET A 25 4.91 -18.05 -8.82
CA MET A 25 5.86 -19.16 -9.06
C MET A 25 6.44 -19.10 -10.49
N LEU A 26 5.61 -18.82 -11.48
CA LEU A 26 6.02 -18.68 -12.89
C LEU A 26 7.00 -17.52 -13.08
N GLU A 27 6.79 -16.39 -12.40
CA GLU A 27 7.61 -15.17 -12.44
C GLU A 27 8.74 -15.19 -11.38
N LYS A 28 9.22 -16.38 -10.98
CA LYS A 28 10.36 -16.58 -10.07
C LYS A 28 10.26 -15.85 -8.73
N GLY A 29 9.07 -15.80 -8.16
CA GLY A 29 8.82 -15.19 -6.84
C GLY A 29 8.36 -13.74 -6.88
N ILE A 30 8.28 -13.11 -8.05
CA ILE A 30 7.78 -11.74 -8.21
C ILE A 30 6.36 -11.78 -8.75
N HIS A 31 5.42 -11.12 -8.09
CA HIS A 31 4.04 -11.07 -8.59
C HIS A 31 3.97 -10.25 -9.89
N PRO A 32 3.37 -10.77 -10.99
CA PRO A 32 3.31 -10.08 -12.29
C PRO A 32 2.62 -8.70 -12.25
N LYS A 33 1.81 -8.42 -11.21
CA LYS A 33 1.20 -7.11 -10.99
C LYS A 33 2.22 -5.97 -10.95
N HIS A 34 3.45 -6.21 -10.43
CA HIS A 34 4.50 -5.19 -10.38
C HIS A 34 4.82 -4.68 -11.79
N ARG A 35 5.02 -5.59 -12.74
CA ARG A 35 5.33 -5.28 -14.15
C ARG A 35 4.11 -4.74 -14.91
N LEU A 36 2.93 -5.32 -14.67
CA LEU A 36 1.71 -4.98 -15.42
C LEU A 36 1.08 -3.65 -14.96
N MET A 37 1.05 -3.40 -13.66
CA MET A 37 0.45 -2.20 -13.09
C MET A 37 1.43 -1.02 -13.06
N LYS A 38 2.75 -1.29 -13.08
CA LYS A 38 3.82 -0.26 -13.03
C LYS A 38 3.66 0.75 -11.89
N TYR A 39 3.15 0.31 -10.75
CA TYR A 39 2.87 1.22 -9.64
C TYR A 39 4.14 1.79 -8.99
N HIS A 40 5.31 1.16 -9.19
CA HIS A 40 6.59 1.74 -8.79
C HIS A 40 6.86 3.07 -9.52
N ASP A 41 6.42 3.18 -10.80
CA ASP A 41 6.58 4.41 -11.59
C ASP A 41 5.80 5.58 -10.96
N PHE A 42 4.66 5.30 -10.32
CA PHE A 42 3.92 6.33 -9.59
C PHE A 42 4.76 6.93 -8.45
N PHE A 43 5.40 6.09 -7.64
CA PHE A 43 6.25 6.55 -6.55
C PHE A 43 7.48 7.29 -7.08
N MET A 44 8.20 6.68 -8.02
CA MET A 44 9.39 7.26 -8.64
C MET A 44 9.11 8.59 -9.35
N SER A 45 7.95 8.76 -9.97
CA SER A 45 7.59 10.00 -10.67
C SER A 45 7.26 11.16 -9.72
N ASN A 46 7.02 10.85 -8.45
CA ASN A 46 6.60 11.83 -7.45
C ASN A 46 7.64 12.10 -6.37
N VAL A 47 8.90 11.71 -6.59
CA VAL A 47 10.04 12.01 -5.72
C VAL A 47 11.15 12.71 -6.49
N GLY A 48 11.95 13.52 -5.81
CA GLY A 48 13.10 14.27 -6.34
C GLY A 48 14.45 13.78 -5.79
N PRO A 49 15.58 14.19 -6.42
CA PRO A 49 16.91 13.69 -6.07
C PRO A 49 17.37 14.09 -4.65
N ASP A 50 16.84 15.17 -4.12
CA ASP A 50 17.22 15.68 -2.79
C ASP A 50 16.28 15.17 -1.67
N ASP A 51 15.20 14.43 -2.01
CA ASP A 51 14.21 13.99 -1.04
C ASP A 51 14.79 12.95 -0.07
N ILE A 52 14.40 13.08 1.19
CA ILE A 52 14.52 12.06 2.23
C ILE A 52 13.15 11.38 2.36
N VAL A 53 13.10 10.09 2.09
CA VAL A 53 11.83 9.34 1.97
C VAL A 53 11.66 8.36 3.13
N LEU A 54 10.43 8.26 3.66
CA LEU A 54 9.99 7.19 4.56
C LEU A 54 9.03 6.26 3.82
N ASP A 55 9.37 4.98 3.71
CA ASP A 55 8.49 3.93 3.16
C ASP A 55 7.89 3.13 4.31
N VAL A 56 6.63 3.41 4.63
CA VAL A 56 5.87 2.78 5.73
C VAL A 56 5.26 1.48 5.25
N GLY A 57 5.49 0.39 5.98
CA GLY A 57 5.07 -0.94 5.56
C GLY A 57 5.83 -1.38 4.30
N CYS A 58 7.14 -1.17 4.27
CA CYS A 58 7.98 -1.36 3.09
C CYS A 58 8.04 -2.82 2.57
N GLY A 59 7.55 -3.77 3.35
CA GLY A 59 7.52 -5.19 2.99
C GLY A 59 8.91 -5.74 2.69
N ASN A 60 9.03 -6.40 1.54
CA ASN A 60 10.30 -6.95 1.06
C ASN A 60 11.26 -5.91 0.46
N GLY A 61 10.93 -4.62 0.49
CA GLY A 61 11.80 -3.53 0.06
C GLY A 61 11.81 -3.23 -1.44
N SER A 62 10.96 -3.84 -2.25
CA SER A 62 11.01 -3.66 -3.70
C SER A 62 10.68 -2.22 -4.16
N VAL A 63 9.70 -1.57 -3.54
CA VAL A 63 9.38 -0.15 -3.79
C VAL A 63 10.50 0.74 -3.24
N THR A 64 10.91 0.50 -1.99
CA THR A 64 12.02 1.20 -1.32
C THR A 64 13.27 1.26 -2.19
N TYR A 65 13.65 0.10 -2.77
CA TYR A 65 14.83 -0.03 -3.63
C TYR A 65 14.72 0.79 -4.92
N ASP A 66 13.57 0.76 -5.59
CA ASP A 66 13.39 1.52 -6.83
C ASP A 66 13.36 3.03 -6.56
N VAL A 67 12.72 3.46 -5.47
CA VAL A 67 12.71 4.85 -5.04
C VAL A 67 14.12 5.32 -4.67
N ALA A 68 14.91 4.52 -3.98
CA ALA A 68 16.26 4.85 -3.55
C ALA A 68 17.22 5.18 -4.70
N LYS A 69 16.97 4.66 -5.90
CA LYS A 69 17.74 4.99 -7.11
C LYS A 69 17.59 6.45 -7.55
N LYS A 70 16.60 7.16 -7.00
CA LYS A 70 16.22 8.49 -7.48
C LYS A 70 16.30 9.58 -6.41
N VAL A 71 16.44 9.22 -5.15
CA VAL A 71 16.35 10.14 -4.02
C VAL A 71 17.65 10.18 -3.22
N ASN A 72 17.78 11.14 -2.31
CA ASN A 72 18.94 11.25 -1.42
C ASN A 72 19.06 10.05 -0.50
N SER A 73 17.99 9.71 0.24
CA SER A 73 17.95 8.54 1.11
C SER A 73 16.54 8.03 1.37
N VAL A 74 16.44 6.75 1.73
CA VAL A 74 15.17 6.10 2.07
C VAL A 74 15.29 5.35 3.39
N VAL A 75 14.32 5.52 4.26
CA VAL A 75 14.10 4.67 5.43
C VAL A 75 12.87 3.81 5.15
N GLY A 76 13.05 2.49 5.09
CA GLY A 76 11.95 1.51 5.01
C GLY A 76 11.64 0.95 6.39
N ILE A 77 10.40 0.98 6.83
CA ILE A 77 9.96 0.38 8.11
C ILE A 77 8.84 -0.63 7.88
N ASP A 78 8.97 -1.82 8.45
CA ASP A 78 7.92 -2.85 8.48
C ASP A 78 7.97 -3.60 9.82
N ILE A 79 6.81 -4.05 10.30
CA ILE A 79 6.70 -4.81 11.55
C ILE A 79 7.14 -6.27 11.37
N ASP A 80 7.14 -6.80 10.16
CA ASP A 80 7.48 -8.18 9.83
C ASP A 80 8.99 -8.36 9.65
N GLU A 81 9.62 -9.00 10.64
CA GLU A 81 11.06 -9.28 10.64
C GLU A 81 11.53 -10.10 9.42
N ASN A 82 10.70 -11.05 8.94
CA ASN A 82 11.05 -11.86 7.77
C ASN A 82 11.12 -11.00 6.51
N LYS A 83 10.15 -10.10 6.33
CA LYS A 83 10.14 -9.15 5.20
C LYS A 83 11.35 -8.21 5.25
N ILE A 84 11.68 -7.66 6.42
CA ILE A 84 12.88 -6.82 6.59
C ILE A 84 14.16 -7.58 6.31
N ARG A 85 14.26 -8.84 6.73
CA ARG A 85 15.41 -9.69 6.39
C ARG A 85 15.55 -9.92 4.90
N ASP A 86 14.43 -10.19 4.23
CA ASP A 86 14.40 -10.35 2.76
C ASP A 86 14.74 -9.05 2.03
N ALA A 87 14.26 -7.90 2.53
CA ALA A 87 14.59 -6.58 2.01
C ALA A 87 16.10 -6.31 2.08
N LYS A 88 16.71 -6.49 3.26
CA LYS A 88 18.16 -6.33 3.47
C LYS A 88 19.00 -7.27 2.60
N LYS A 89 18.49 -8.46 2.29
CA LYS A 89 19.20 -9.44 1.47
C LYS A 89 19.14 -9.12 -0.03
N ASN A 90 17.98 -8.67 -0.51
CA ASN A 90 17.69 -8.63 -1.95
C ASN A 90 17.61 -7.20 -2.53
N PHE A 91 17.40 -6.18 -1.69
CA PHE A 91 17.06 -4.81 -2.09
C PHE A 91 17.83 -3.76 -1.29
N LEU A 92 19.16 -3.89 -1.21
CA LEU A 92 20.01 -2.96 -0.45
C LEU A 92 20.79 -2.04 -1.40
N LEU A 93 20.84 -0.75 -1.04
CA LEU A 93 21.72 0.28 -1.58
C LEU A 93 22.31 1.08 -0.40
N ASP A 94 23.41 1.80 -0.61
CA ASP A 94 24.11 2.55 0.44
C ASP A 94 23.25 3.64 1.07
N ASN A 95 22.23 4.12 0.35
CA ASN A 95 21.29 5.14 0.81
C ASN A 95 19.95 4.58 1.35
N ILE A 96 19.89 3.28 1.69
CA ILE A 96 18.70 2.65 2.28
C ILE A 96 18.98 2.20 3.70
N GLU A 97 18.11 2.58 4.63
CA GLU A 97 18.02 2.02 5.96
C GLU A 97 16.72 1.19 6.10
N TYR A 98 16.83 -0.07 6.57
CA TYR A 98 15.67 -0.90 6.88
C TYR A 98 15.51 -1.11 8.38
N ILE A 99 14.33 -0.77 8.89
CA ILE A 99 13.95 -0.84 10.30
C ILE A 99 12.86 -1.92 10.48
N CYS A 100 13.08 -2.85 11.40
CA CYS A 100 12.02 -3.72 11.89
C CYS A 100 11.34 -3.06 13.07
N GLY A 101 10.10 -2.62 12.92
CA GLY A 101 9.39 -1.91 13.98
C GLY A 101 7.98 -1.47 13.62
N ASP A 102 7.23 -1.11 14.66
CA ASP A 102 5.90 -0.53 14.51
C ASP A 102 6.00 0.97 14.31
N ILE A 103 5.52 1.44 13.16
CA ILE A 103 5.50 2.88 12.79
C ILE A 103 4.80 3.74 13.85
N ILE A 104 3.76 3.23 14.50
CA ILE A 104 3.00 3.98 15.51
C ILE A 104 3.88 4.26 16.74
N ASN A 105 4.75 3.34 17.11
CA ASN A 105 5.59 3.43 18.31
C ASN A 105 7.04 3.84 18.02
N TRP A 106 7.46 3.90 16.74
CA TRP A 106 8.85 4.21 16.40
C TRP A 106 9.19 5.69 16.65
N PRO A 107 10.27 6.00 17.38
CA PRO A 107 10.62 7.36 17.76
C PRO A 107 11.49 8.04 16.70
N PHE A 108 10.95 8.35 15.53
CA PHE A 108 11.69 9.11 14.53
C PHE A 108 12.12 10.48 15.07
N LYS A 109 13.40 10.81 14.90
CA LYS A 109 13.98 12.11 15.26
C LYS A 109 14.10 13.07 14.08
N GLN A 110 13.93 12.55 12.85
CA GLN A 110 14.02 13.32 11.62
C GLN A 110 12.66 13.52 10.96
N LYS A 111 12.59 14.48 10.07
CA LYS A 111 11.46 14.69 9.15
C LYS A 111 11.80 14.10 7.79
N PHE A 112 10.76 13.86 7.00
CA PHE A 112 10.86 13.32 5.66
C PHE A 112 10.19 14.28 4.67
N ASP A 113 10.74 14.37 3.47
CA ASP A 113 10.12 15.16 2.40
C ASP A 113 8.92 14.44 1.81
N VAL A 114 9.04 13.12 1.66
CA VAL A 114 7.97 12.27 1.14
C VAL A 114 7.78 11.03 2.03
N ILE A 115 6.52 10.68 2.30
CA ILE A 115 6.13 9.45 2.99
C ILE A 115 5.32 8.59 2.05
N ILE A 116 5.71 7.33 1.89
CA ILE A 116 5.04 6.33 1.05
C ILE A 116 4.22 5.38 1.93
N LEU A 117 2.97 5.10 1.50
CA LEU A 117 2.11 4.05 2.04
C LEU A 117 1.53 3.25 0.86
N SER A 118 2.20 2.17 0.50
CA SER A 118 1.80 1.33 -0.63
C SER A 118 1.06 0.10 -0.15
N ASN A 119 -0.26 0.11 -0.16
CA ASN A 119 -1.13 -0.94 0.37
C ASN A 119 -0.84 -1.24 1.86
N VAL A 120 -0.94 -0.23 2.69
CA VAL A 120 -0.68 -0.30 4.14
C VAL A 120 -1.95 0.02 4.93
N LEU A 121 -2.64 1.11 4.59
CA LEU A 121 -3.77 1.61 5.39
C LEU A 121 -4.89 0.58 5.53
N GLU A 122 -5.14 -0.23 4.52
CA GLU A 122 -6.17 -1.26 4.54
C GLU A 122 -5.94 -2.35 5.59
N HIS A 123 -4.70 -2.51 6.07
CA HIS A 123 -4.33 -3.50 7.11
C HIS A 123 -4.40 -2.93 8.52
N ILE A 124 -4.39 -1.61 8.68
CA ILE A 124 -4.31 -0.93 9.97
C ILE A 124 -5.72 -0.75 10.55
N GLU A 125 -5.89 -0.98 11.84
CA GLU A 125 -7.15 -0.75 12.54
C GLU A 125 -7.32 0.75 12.88
N ASP A 126 -6.34 1.33 13.54
CA ASP A 126 -6.32 2.73 13.96
C ASP A 126 -5.67 3.66 12.91
N ARG A 127 -6.21 3.61 11.67
CA ARG A 127 -5.69 4.33 10.51
C ARG A 127 -5.59 5.84 10.70
N ILE A 128 -6.59 6.43 11.35
CA ILE A 128 -6.63 7.88 11.58
C ILE A 128 -5.49 8.29 12.52
N GLU A 129 -5.20 7.51 13.55
CA GLU A 129 -4.09 7.79 14.47
C GLU A 129 -2.73 7.62 13.76
N LEU A 130 -2.59 6.58 12.92
CA LEU A 130 -1.41 6.45 12.06
C LEU A 130 -1.24 7.67 11.17
N LEU A 131 -2.29 8.09 10.45
CA LEU A 131 -2.24 9.25 9.55
C LEU A 131 -1.89 10.55 10.30
N LYS A 132 -2.46 10.77 11.50
CA LYS A 132 -2.10 11.92 12.35
C LYS A 132 -0.63 11.89 12.76
N LYS A 133 -0.10 10.71 13.10
CA LYS A 133 1.30 10.57 13.50
C LYS A 133 2.25 10.83 12.32
N ILE A 134 2.03 10.20 11.18
CA ILE A 134 2.91 10.38 10.02
C ILE A 134 2.82 11.80 9.43
N LYS A 135 1.67 12.47 9.57
CA LYS A 135 1.49 13.88 9.23
C LYS A 135 2.54 14.77 9.89
N GLU A 136 2.90 14.47 11.13
CA GLU A 136 3.92 15.21 11.87
C GLU A 136 5.34 14.90 11.37
N LEU A 137 5.54 13.82 10.63
CA LEU A 137 6.85 13.40 10.12
C LEU A 137 7.17 13.95 8.73
N GLY A 138 6.16 14.35 7.96
CA GLY A 138 6.38 14.80 6.58
C GLY A 138 5.30 15.73 6.05
N ARG A 139 5.47 16.18 4.80
CA ARG A 139 4.56 17.14 4.16
C ARG A 139 3.85 16.60 2.94
N LYS A 140 4.44 15.62 2.26
CA LYS A 140 3.90 14.97 1.05
C LYS A 140 3.78 13.47 1.29
N PHE A 141 2.64 12.92 0.92
CA PHE A 141 2.35 11.49 1.10
C PHE A 141 1.95 10.89 -0.23
N LEU A 142 2.54 9.77 -0.59
CA LEU A 142 2.18 8.98 -1.76
C LEU A 142 1.46 7.73 -1.27
N ILE A 143 0.15 7.69 -1.46
CA ILE A 143 -0.69 6.65 -0.88
C ILE A 143 -1.35 5.83 -2.00
N ARG A 144 -1.26 4.51 -1.87
CA ARG A 144 -1.94 3.56 -2.73
C ARG A 144 -2.80 2.62 -1.87
N VAL A 145 -4.09 2.52 -2.19
CA VAL A 145 -5.06 1.69 -1.45
C VAL A 145 -6.04 0.98 -2.39
N PRO A 146 -6.51 -0.24 -2.06
CA PRO A 146 -7.47 -0.97 -2.86
C PRO A 146 -8.88 -0.40 -2.76
N MET A 147 -9.63 -0.46 -3.86
CA MET A 147 -11.03 -0.03 -3.91
C MET A 147 -11.99 -1.20 -3.76
N ILE A 148 -13.06 -1.00 -2.97
CA ILE A 148 -14.14 -1.97 -2.85
C ILE A 148 -15.01 -2.04 -4.11
N ASN A 149 -15.18 -0.91 -4.81
CA ASN A 149 -15.99 -0.81 -6.02
C ASN A 149 -15.16 -1.03 -7.30
N ARG A 150 -14.09 -1.84 -7.22
CA ARG A 150 -13.25 -2.22 -8.37
C ARG A 150 -13.98 -3.10 -9.38
N SER A 151 -15.08 -3.76 -8.96
CA SER A 151 -15.91 -4.61 -9.81
C SER A 151 -17.29 -4.78 -9.17
N TRP A 152 -18.35 -4.94 -9.99
CA TRP A 152 -19.70 -5.26 -9.51
C TRP A 152 -19.75 -6.60 -8.78
N VAL A 153 -18.93 -7.57 -9.18
CA VAL A 153 -18.85 -8.89 -8.52
C VAL A 153 -18.37 -8.75 -7.08
N VAL A 154 -17.43 -7.85 -6.80
CA VAL A 154 -16.93 -7.56 -5.45
C VAL A 154 -18.04 -7.02 -4.55
N LEU A 155 -18.82 -6.06 -5.05
CA LEU A 155 -19.97 -5.52 -4.31
C LEU A 155 -21.04 -6.59 -4.09
N TYR A 156 -21.28 -7.43 -5.06
CA TYR A 156 -22.26 -8.53 -4.96
C TYR A 156 -21.82 -9.60 -3.96
N LYS A 157 -20.52 -9.96 -3.93
CA LYS A 157 -19.96 -10.83 -2.87
C LYS A 157 -20.22 -10.25 -1.49
N LYS A 158 -19.96 -8.94 -1.30
CA LYS A 158 -20.22 -8.26 -0.03
C LYS A 158 -21.69 -8.32 0.37
N GLU A 159 -22.60 -8.02 -0.55
CA GLU A 159 -24.06 -8.08 -0.31
C GLU A 159 -24.49 -9.48 0.13
N LEU A 160 -23.92 -10.53 -0.46
CA LEU A 160 -24.22 -11.92 -0.12
C LEU A 160 -23.45 -12.45 1.11
N GLY A 161 -22.64 -11.63 1.78
CA GLY A 161 -21.82 -12.06 2.93
C GLY A 161 -20.74 -13.09 2.56
N ILE A 162 -20.20 -13.02 1.35
CA ILE A 162 -19.08 -13.83 0.87
C ILE A 162 -17.82 -12.98 0.96
N GLU A 163 -16.65 -13.61 1.19
CA GLU A 163 -15.37 -12.88 1.20
C GLU A 163 -15.17 -12.14 -0.13
N TYR A 164 -15.00 -10.84 -0.04
CA TYR A 164 -14.94 -9.92 -1.17
C TYR A 164 -13.62 -9.13 -1.24
N ARG A 165 -12.84 -9.14 -0.14
CA ARG A 165 -11.58 -8.39 -0.06
C ARG A 165 -10.53 -9.06 -0.93
N SER A 166 -9.63 -8.27 -1.47
CA SER A 166 -8.52 -8.76 -2.30
C SER A 166 -7.48 -9.52 -1.47
N ASP A 167 -7.43 -9.23 -0.17
CA ASP A 167 -6.62 -9.95 0.81
C ASP A 167 -7.42 -10.12 2.11
N GLY A 168 -7.39 -11.31 2.71
CA GLY A 168 -8.14 -11.62 3.94
C GLY A 168 -7.69 -10.83 5.17
N THR A 169 -6.50 -10.22 5.13
CA THR A 169 -5.96 -9.38 6.21
C THR A 169 -6.44 -7.93 6.16
N HIS A 170 -7.11 -7.52 5.06
CA HIS A 170 -7.67 -6.17 4.96
C HIS A 170 -8.75 -5.94 6.01
N ARG A 171 -8.68 -4.82 6.71
CA ARG A 171 -9.73 -4.31 7.61
C ARG A 171 -10.77 -3.51 6.83
N ILE A 172 -10.33 -2.84 5.77
CA ILE A 172 -11.16 -2.02 4.88
C ILE A 172 -10.68 -2.15 3.43
N GLU A 173 -11.59 -1.94 2.49
CA GLU A 173 -11.28 -1.52 1.12
C GLU A 173 -12.07 -0.24 0.84
N TYR A 174 -11.49 0.68 0.11
CA TYR A 174 -11.94 2.07 0.07
C TYR A 174 -12.93 2.38 -1.06
N THR A 175 -13.81 3.34 -0.82
CA THR A 175 -14.34 4.22 -1.85
C THR A 175 -13.58 5.55 -1.82
N MET A 176 -13.67 6.38 -2.85
CA MET A 176 -13.10 7.73 -2.78
C MET A 176 -13.63 8.52 -1.58
N GLY A 177 -14.93 8.43 -1.31
CA GLY A 177 -15.55 9.13 -0.18
C GLY A 177 -15.01 8.68 1.18
N SER A 178 -14.87 7.36 1.43
CA SER A 178 -14.31 6.87 2.68
C SER A 178 -12.83 7.22 2.84
N PHE A 179 -12.04 7.14 1.76
CA PHE A 179 -10.63 7.50 1.77
C PHE A 179 -10.44 8.99 2.07
N THR A 180 -11.15 9.87 1.34
CA THR A 180 -11.11 11.32 1.58
C THR A 180 -11.53 11.67 3.00
N GLY A 181 -12.61 11.04 3.50
CA GLY A 181 -13.10 11.29 4.85
C GLY A 181 -12.12 10.88 5.96
N GLU A 182 -11.34 9.80 5.80
CA GLU A 182 -10.28 9.43 6.75
C GLU A 182 -9.10 10.41 6.70
N LEU A 183 -8.67 10.83 5.50
CA LEU A 183 -7.62 11.84 5.33
C LEU A 183 -8.02 13.18 5.98
N GLU A 184 -9.24 13.64 5.76
CA GLU A 184 -9.74 14.89 6.35
C GLU A 184 -9.75 14.86 7.88
N LYS A 185 -10.19 13.74 8.49
CA LYS A 185 -10.15 13.52 9.95
C LYS A 185 -8.72 13.55 10.51
N ALA A 186 -7.73 13.18 9.70
CA ALA A 186 -6.32 13.28 10.07
C ALA A 186 -5.71 14.67 9.78
N GLY A 187 -6.47 15.59 9.17
CA GLY A 187 -5.98 16.91 8.76
C GLY A 187 -5.09 16.85 7.52
N LEU A 188 -5.40 15.92 6.62
CA LEU A 188 -4.75 15.74 5.33
C LEU A 188 -5.74 16.06 4.19
N ARG A 189 -5.22 16.35 3.01
CA ARG A 189 -6.02 16.56 1.79
C ARG A 189 -5.36 15.89 0.59
N ILE A 190 -6.17 15.44 -0.35
CA ILE A 190 -5.70 14.96 -1.65
C ILE A 190 -5.37 16.17 -2.53
N SER A 191 -4.14 16.25 -3.04
CA SER A 191 -3.74 17.27 -4.02
C SER A 191 -3.89 16.75 -5.45
N ASN A 192 -3.66 15.46 -5.68
CA ASN A 192 -3.88 14.79 -6.97
C ASN A 192 -4.15 13.30 -6.76
N TYR A 193 -4.87 12.67 -7.69
CA TYR A 193 -5.08 11.23 -7.66
C TYR A 193 -5.37 10.65 -9.04
N SER A 194 -5.18 9.35 -9.16
CA SER A 194 -5.70 8.54 -10.25
C SER A 194 -6.33 7.26 -9.72
N ILE A 195 -7.27 6.70 -10.48
CA ILE A 195 -7.84 5.39 -10.20
C ILE A 195 -7.36 4.45 -11.29
N GLN A 196 -6.59 3.44 -10.90
CA GLN A 196 -6.02 2.48 -11.82
C GLN A 196 -6.12 1.07 -11.23
N PHE A 197 -6.47 0.09 -12.05
CA PHE A 197 -6.52 -1.33 -11.67
C PHE A 197 -7.36 -1.61 -10.40
N GLY A 198 -8.38 -0.78 -10.14
CA GLY A 198 -9.21 -0.92 -8.94
C GLY A 198 -8.54 -0.45 -7.65
N GLU A 199 -7.56 0.45 -7.74
CA GLU A 199 -6.87 1.09 -6.63
C GLU A 199 -6.90 2.61 -6.77
N ILE A 200 -6.87 3.32 -5.65
CA ILE A 200 -6.64 4.76 -5.58
C ILE A 200 -5.14 4.98 -5.40
N TRP A 201 -4.53 5.77 -6.29
CA TRP A 201 -3.16 6.24 -6.20
C TRP A 201 -3.20 7.74 -5.99
N ALA A 202 -2.85 8.20 -4.80
CA ALA A 202 -3.06 9.58 -4.39
C ALA A 202 -1.77 10.26 -3.93
N ILE A 203 -1.63 11.53 -4.32
CA ILE A 203 -0.71 12.49 -3.72
C ILE A 203 -1.50 13.26 -2.69
N VAL A 204 -1.03 13.22 -1.45
CA VAL A 204 -1.70 13.78 -0.28
C VAL A 204 -0.76 14.76 0.40
N GLU A 205 -1.31 15.82 0.97
CA GLU A 205 -0.58 16.89 1.64
C GLU A 205 -1.25 17.27 2.95
N ASN A 206 -0.51 17.97 3.81
CA ASN A 206 -1.08 18.56 5.00
C ASN A 206 -2.17 19.58 4.62
N LYS A 207 -3.29 19.54 5.33
CA LYS A 207 -4.34 20.56 5.19
C LYS A 207 -3.82 21.83 5.88
N THR A 208 -3.64 22.89 5.11
CA THR A 208 -3.30 24.23 5.61
C THR A 208 -4.44 24.83 6.43
#